data_782001af5b280913d1e09785485c5058
#
_entry.id   782001af5b280913d1e09785485c5058
#
_cell.length_a   1.000
_cell.length_b   1.000
_cell.length_c   1.000
_cell.angle_alpha   90.00
_cell.angle_beta   90.00
_cell.angle_gamma   90.00
#
_symmetry.space_group_name_H-M   'P 1'
#
loop_
_entity.id
_entity.type
_entity.pdbx_description
1 polymer ?
#
loop_
_entity_poly.entity_id
_entity_poly.type
_entity_poly.pdbx_seq_one_letter_code
_entity_poly.pdbx_strand_id
1 'polypeptide(L)'
;MKDDFDRNMWRMLADNLPVRPEKPAAVDQGRTASYAELAAEAGRVADWLARRGIRPGDRVIVHLRKGIDEVAAMFGAWKLGAVVVNVNIRWTPAQLAYVARDCRARAVILPRNALAGLAGDHALPSGTAYLVQGKAEGLVQGADPWTALPADSGSAPDESDPAGLAMIIYTSGSTGAPKGVMLSHRNIRVGAISVADYLGLDDSDRLLSVLPYSFDAGLNQLTTMLLTGGTVVHQPLTMPAEIIRMAKAEAVTGIAGVPPLWNQIVRLLDENPTALPALKRITNTGGKIPPNILELLPKVFPGVDIYLMYGLTEAFRSTYLPPQKFAAKMGSIGRQIPNAQVFAIKRGEGIAGPGEQGELVHAGPLVSMGYWEKPEVTAEKIRPCPELAHLIGDAPVVWSGDLVRVDEDGDLWFVSRMDEMIKTLGFRLSPTEVEDALSQSGLVTDVVAWGGEDPDLGQAVHVAVTYLPQADQAALAAHCARAMPHYMRPQRFHAWDGAMPRTASGKLDRPAIISAAKAATARLTEA
;
A
#
# COMPACT_ATOMS: atom_id res chain seq x y z
N MET A 1 -13.05 -22.86 6.23
CA MET A 1 -12.17 -21.77 5.73
C MET A 1 -11.71 -21.92 4.27
N LYS A 2 -11.38 -23.13 3.75
CA LYS A 2 -11.02 -23.26 2.32
C LYS A 2 -12.19 -22.96 1.36
N ASP A 3 -13.43 -23.27 1.73
CA ASP A 3 -14.64 -22.96 0.96
C ASP A 3 -14.92 -21.45 0.84
N ASP A 4 -14.21 -20.65 1.62
CA ASP A 4 -14.37 -19.19 1.67
C ASP A 4 -13.50 -18.44 0.62
N PHE A 5 -12.56 -19.15 -0.03
CA PHE A 5 -11.71 -18.56 -1.08
C PHE A 5 -12.47 -18.36 -2.39
N ASP A 6 -13.49 -19.18 -2.64
CA ASP A 6 -14.23 -19.22 -3.89
C ASP A 6 -15.53 -18.40 -3.82
N ARG A 7 -15.39 -17.15 -3.33
CA ARG A 7 -16.46 -16.15 -3.28
C ARG A 7 -15.96 -14.83 -3.86
N ASN A 8 -16.88 -14.06 -4.43
CA ASN A 8 -16.54 -12.73 -4.96
C ASN A 8 -16.42 -11.66 -3.85
N MET A 9 -15.94 -10.47 -4.20
CA MET A 9 -15.70 -9.38 -3.24
C MET A 9 -17.00 -8.85 -2.61
N TRP A 10 -18.12 -8.84 -3.33
CA TRP A 10 -19.42 -8.40 -2.80
C TRP A 10 -19.81 -9.20 -1.55
N ARG A 11 -19.47 -10.49 -1.52
CA ARG A 11 -19.83 -11.38 -0.40
C ARG A 11 -19.19 -10.96 0.95
N MET A 12 -18.08 -10.22 0.94
CA MET A 12 -17.50 -9.69 2.19
C MET A 12 -18.44 -8.74 2.91
N LEU A 13 -19.27 -8.02 2.19
CA LEU A 13 -20.30 -7.15 2.75
C LEU A 13 -21.62 -7.92 2.95
N ALA A 14 -22.08 -8.62 1.93
CA ALA A 14 -23.39 -9.26 1.90
C ALA A 14 -23.56 -10.38 2.94
N ASP A 15 -22.51 -11.13 3.25
CA ASP A 15 -22.55 -12.22 4.23
C ASP A 15 -22.81 -11.74 5.67
N ASN A 16 -22.64 -10.44 5.94
CA ASN A 16 -22.97 -9.85 7.24
C ASN A 16 -24.45 -9.51 7.39
N LEU A 17 -25.20 -9.38 6.31
CA LEU A 17 -26.59 -8.92 6.34
C LEU A 17 -27.54 -9.86 7.13
N PRO A 18 -27.45 -11.20 7.02
CA PRO A 18 -28.30 -12.10 7.80
C PRO A 18 -27.98 -12.11 9.29
N VAL A 19 -26.75 -11.73 9.68
CA VAL A 19 -26.23 -11.90 11.04
C VAL A 19 -26.19 -10.59 11.82
N ARG A 20 -25.82 -9.49 11.16
CA ARG A 20 -25.54 -8.20 11.82
C ARG A 20 -25.91 -6.98 10.96
N PRO A 21 -27.13 -6.89 10.43
CA PRO A 21 -27.51 -5.81 9.51
C PRO A 21 -27.36 -4.41 10.10
N GLU A 22 -27.70 -4.24 11.38
CA GLU A 22 -27.70 -2.95 12.07
C GLU A 22 -26.35 -2.56 12.70
N LYS A 23 -25.37 -3.46 12.66
CA LYS A 23 -24.06 -3.19 13.22
C LYS A 23 -23.33 -2.12 12.38
N PRO A 24 -22.60 -1.16 13.00
CA PRO A 24 -21.74 -0.24 12.27
C PRO A 24 -20.70 -0.98 11.42
N ALA A 25 -20.78 -0.82 10.10
CA ALA A 25 -19.77 -1.31 9.15
C ALA A 25 -18.67 -0.27 8.94
N ALA A 26 -19.05 1.01 8.86
CA ALA A 26 -18.14 2.11 8.59
C ALA A 26 -18.51 3.38 9.36
N VAL A 27 -17.51 4.10 9.84
CA VAL A 27 -17.63 5.43 10.47
C VAL A 27 -16.78 6.42 9.67
N ASP A 28 -17.35 7.58 9.29
CA ASP A 28 -16.69 8.63 8.52
C ASP A 28 -17.13 10.01 8.99
N GLN A 29 -16.27 10.72 9.73
CA GLN A 29 -16.46 12.11 10.15
C GLN A 29 -17.85 12.40 10.76
N GLY A 30 -18.26 11.55 11.71
CA GLY A 30 -19.55 11.69 12.40
C GLY A 30 -20.75 11.06 11.67
N ARG A 31 -20.57 10.55 10.44
CA ARG A 31 -21.54 9.68 9.76
C ARG A 31 -21.19 8.22 10.06
N THR A 32 -22.17 7.44 10.47
CA THR A 32 -22.06 6.00 10.63
C THR A 32 -22.97 5.31 9.64
N ALA A 33 -22.48 4.27 8.99
CA ALA A 33 -23.30 3.39 8.16
C ALA A 33 -23.27 1.97 8.74
N SER A 34 -24.44 1.40 8.95
CA SER A 34 -24.59 -0.02 9.28
C SER A 34 -24.26 -0.91 8.07
N TYR A 35 -24.13 -2.21 8.27
CA TYR A 35 -23.97 -3.17 7.17
C TYR A 35 -25.13 -3.11 6.18
N ALA A 36 -26.38 -2.97 6.68
CA ALA A 36 -27.57 -2.85 5.84
C ALA A 36 -27.55 -1.55 5.01
N GLU A 37 -27.25 -0.41 5.65
CA GLU A 37 -27.18 0.89 4.97
C GLU A 37 -26.09 0.93 3.91
N LEU A 38 -24.89 0.40 4.23
CA LEU A 38 -23.78 0.34 3.29
C LEU A 38 -24.10 -0.56 2.09
N ALA A 39 -24.72 -1.72 2.34
CA ALA A 39 -25.14 -2.64 1.29
C ALA A 39 -26.25 -2.05 0.40
N ALA A 40 -27.19 -1.32 0.99
CA ALA A 40 -28.24 -0.61 0.24
C ALA A 40 -27.63 0.47 -0.67
N GLU A 41 -26.69 1.26 -0.14
CA GLU A 41 -26.01 2.29 -0.92
C GLU A 41 -25.18 1.67 -2.08
N ALA A 42 -24.43 0.61 -1.81
CA ALA A 42 -23.70 -0.14 -2.84
C ALA A 42 -24.66 -0.74 -3.89
N GLY A 43 -25.83 -1.24 -3.46
CA GLY A 43 -26.88 -1.71 -4.37
C GLY A 43 -27.38 -0.62 -5.31
N ARG A 44 -27.61 0.58 -4.80
CA ARG A 44 -28.03 1.75 -5.62
C ARG A 44 -26.97 2.13 -6.65
N VAL A 45 -25.68 2.07 -6.28
CA VAL A 45 -24.58 2.29 -7.23
C VAL A 45 -24.57 1.19 -8.30
N ALA A 46 -24.73 -0.08 -7.93
CA ALA A 46 -24.79 -1.19 -8.88
C ALA A 46 -25.94 -1.01 -9.90
N ASP A 47 -27.13 -0.63 -9.43
CA ASP A 47 -28.29 -0.37 -10.28
C ASP A 47 -28.05 0.84 -11.22
N TRP A 48 -27.40 1.89 -10.73
CA TRP A 48 -27.02 3.03 -11.57
C TRP A 48 -26.05 2.59 -12.68
N LEU A 49 -25.01 1.82 -12.34
CA LEU A 49 -24.04 1.29 -13.30
C LEU A 49 -24.74 0.43 -14.36
N ALA A 50 -25.64 -0.47 -13.96
CA ALA A 50 -26.40 -1.31 -14.87
C ALA A 50 -27.28 -0.49 -15.82
N ARG A 51 -28.00 0.54 -15.32
CA ARG A 51 -28.82 1.48 -16.13
C ARG A 51 -27.98 2.28 -17.13
N ARG A 52 -26.70 2.54 -16.83
CA ARG A 52 -25.72 3.17 -17.73
C ARG A 52 -25.06 2.20 -18.70
N GLY A 53 -25.51 0.94 -18.74
CA GLY A 53 -25.04 -0.09 -19.66
C GLY A 53 -23.67 -0.68 -19.30
N ILE A 54 -23.23 -0.50 -18.06
CA ILE A 54 -22.03 -1.15 -17.54
C ILE A 54 -22.33 -2.64 -17.33
N ARG A 55 -21.42 -3.49 -17.73
CA ARG A 55 -21.56 -4.96 -17.68
C ARG A 55 -20.46 -5.58 -16.82
N PRO A 56 -20.63 -6.85 -16.40
CA PRO A 56 -19.55 -7.61 -15.78
C PRO A 56 -18.26 -7.54 -16.61
N GLY A 57 -17.13 -7.32 -15.95
CA GLY A 57 -15.83 -7.14 -16.60
C GLY A 57 -15.52 -5.73 -17.09
N ASP A 58 -16.49 -4.80 -17.17
CA ASP A 58 -16.21 -3.39 -17.48
C ASP A 58 -15.46 -2.73 -16.32
N ARG A 59 -14.55 -1.81 -16.65
CA ARG A 59 -13.76 -1.09 -15.65
C ARG A 59 -14.49 0.16 -15.20
N VAL A 60 -14.60 0.28 -13.87
CA VAL A 60 -15.21 1.42 -13.18
C VAL A 60 -14.14 2.11 -12.34
N ILE A 61 -13.81 3.35 -12.70
CA ILE A 61 -12.90 4.16 -11.89
C ILE A 61 -13.66 4.70 -10.68
N VAL A 62 -13.06 4.53 -9.50
CA VAL A 62 -13.48 5.16 -8.26
C VAL A 62 -12.41 6.16 -7.83
N HIS A 63 -12.73 7.45 -7.92
CA HIS A 63 -11.86 8.58 -7.59
C HIS A 63 -12.55 9.46 -6.56
N LEU A 64 -12.75 8.92 -5.36
CA LEU A 64 -13.46 9.59 -4.27
C LEU A 64 -12.53 9.82 -3.07
N ARG A 65 -12.95 10.75 -2.20
CA ARG A 65 -12.34 10.86 -0.88
C ARG A 65 -12.64 9.58 -0.10
N LYS A 66 -11.63 9.11 0.64
CA LYS A 66 -11.77 7.95 1.53
C LYS A 66 -12.96 8.15 2.47
N GLY A 67 -13.88 7.19 2.47
CA GLY A 67 -15.09 7.25 3.27
C GLY A 67 -16.16 6.25 2.81
N ILE A 68 -17.36 6.37 3.38
CA ILE A 68 -18.49 5.48 3.14
C ILE A 68 -18.87 5.44 1.67
N ASP A 69 -18.90 6.59 0.98
CA ASP A 69 -19.31 6.67 -0.43
C ASP A 69 -18.28 5.96 -1.36
N GLU A 70 -16.98 6.04 -1.05
CA GLU A 70 -15.94 5.29 -1.78
C GLU A 70 -16.15 3.78 -1.64
N VAL A 71 -16.45 3.32 -0.42
CA VAL A 71 -16.74 1.89 -0.16
C VAL A 71 -17.99 1.46 -0.90
N ALA A 72 -19.07 2.26 -0.84
CA ALA A 72 -20.32 1.97 -1.57
C ALA A 72 -20.11 1.89 -3.09
N ALA A 73 -19.28 2.78 -3.65
CA ALA A 73 -18.92 2.77 -5.07
C ALA A 73 -18.15 1.49 -5.47
N MET A 74 -17.16 1.09 -4.67
CA MET A 74 -16.37 -0.12 -4.93
C MET A 74 -17.24 -1.39 -4.84
N PHE A 75 -18.01 -1.52 -3.76
CA PHE A 75 -18.87 -2.68 -3.54
C PHE A 75 -20.06 -2.74 -4.51
N GLY A 76 -20.56 -1.59 -4.96
CA GLY A 76 -21.57 -1.52 -6.02
C GLY A 76 -21.04 -2.01 -7.36
N ALA A 77 -19.82 -1.64 -7.73
CA ALA A 77 -19.16 -2.15 -8.92
C ALA A 77 -18.93 -3.67 -8.82
N TRP A 78 -18.43 -4.19 -7.70
CA TRP A 78 -18.24 -5.62 -7.48
C TRP A 78 -19.55 -6.41 -7.46
N LYS A 79 -20.64 -5.83 -6.93
CA LYS A 79 -21.98 -6.45 -6.97
C LYS A 79 -22.44 -6.68 -8.40
N LEU A 80 -22.16 -5.74 -9.31
CA LEU A 80 -22.46 -5.85 -10.74
C LEU A 80 -21.49 -6.80 -11.47
N GLY A 81 -20.38 -7.22 -10.85
CA GLY A 81 -19.30 -7.95 -11.50
C GLY A 81 -18.36 -7.07 -12.31
N ALA A 82 -18.41 -5.76 -12.14
CA ALA A 82 -17.49 -4.83 -12.78
C ALA A 82 -16.13 -4.79 -12.06
N VAL A 83 -15.09 -4.43 -12.81
CA VAL A 83 -13.72 -4.33 -12.32
C VAL A 83 -13.49 -2.94 -11.72
N VAL A 84 -13.13 -2.89 -10.45
CA VAL A 84 -12.81 -1.64 -9.76
C VAL A 84 -11.41 -1.16 -10.13
N VAL A 85 -11.29 0.11 -10.48
CA VAL A 85 -10.02 0.82 -10.62
C VAL A 85 -10.05 1.98 -9.64
N ASN A 86 -9.60 1.73 -8.40
CA ASN A 86 -9.59 2.79 -7.39
C ASN A 86 -8.31 3.62 -7.54
N VAL A 87 -8.47 4.92 -7.73
CA VAL A 87 -7.36 5.85 -7.94
C VAL A 87 -7.33 6.92 -6.84
N ASN A 88 -6.13 7.29 -6.42
CA ASN A 88 -5.95 8.23 -5.33
C ASN A 88 -6.57 9.61 -5.67
N ILE A 89 -7.31 10.17 -4.72
CA ILE A 89 -7.96 11.48 -4.85
C ILE A 89 -6.98 12.64 -5.11
N ARG A 90 -5.70 12.45 -4.84
CA ARG A 90 -4.64 13.44 -5.08
C ARG A 90 -4.06 13.40 -6.49
N TRP A 91 -4.51 12.47 -7.34
CA TRP A 91 -4.02 12.41 -8.72
C TRP A 91 -4.49 13.60 -9.53
N THR A 92 -3.61 14.06 -10.41
CA THR A 92 -3.92 15.16 -11.33
C THR A 92 -4.93 14.70 -12.39
N PRO A 93 -5.64 15.63 -13.03
CA PRO A 93 -6.51 15.30 -14.16
C PRO A 93 -5.80 14.51 -15.27
N ALA A 94 -4.55 14.83 -15.56
CA ALA A 94 -3.74 14.12 -16.55
C ALA A 94 -3.51 12.66 -16.16
N GLN A 95 -3.17 12.38 -14.90
CA GLN A 95 -2.99 11.02 -14.39
C GLN A 95 -4.30 10.22 -14.39
N LEU A 96 -5.39 10.87 -13.98
CA LEU A 96 -6.72 10.24 -13.99
C LEU A 96 -7.13 9.90 -15.44
N ALA A 97 -6.96 10.82 -16.38
CA ALA A 97 -7.26 10.61 -17.79
C ALA A 97 -6.39 9.52 -18.41
N TYR A 98 -5.09 9.48 -18.05
CA TYR A 98 -4.19 8.40 -18.47
C TYR A 98 -4.73 7.02 -18.06
N VAL A 99 -5.01 6.83 -16.77
CA VAL A 99 -5.51 5.54 -16.26
C VAL A 99 -6.86 5.18 -16.86
N ALA A 100 -7.77 6.16 -17.01
CA ALA A 100 -9.08 5.92 -17.60
C ALA A 100 -8.99 5.41 -19.05
N ARG A 101 -8.04 5.93 -19.82
CA ARG A 101 -7.78 5.48 -21.20
C ARG A 101 -7.07 4.13 -21.21
N ASP A 102 -6.03 3.96 -20.38
CA ASP A 102 -5.23 2.73 -20.30
C ASP A 102 -6.10 1.52 -19.92
N CYS A 103 -6.94 1.64 -18.89
CA CYS A 103 -7.85 0.56 -18.49
C CYS A 103 -9.15 0.52 -19.30
N ARG A 104 -9.38 1.43 -20.24
CA ARG A 104 -10.62 1.55 -21.03
C ARG A 104 -11.84 1.64 -20.12
N ALA A 105 -11.81 2.57 -19.19
CA ALA A 105 -12.89 2.77 -18.23
C ALA A 105 -14.22 3.10 -18.93
N ARG A 106 -15.30 2.45 -18.48
CA ARG A 106 -16.67 2.68 -18.98
C ARG A 106 -17.46 3.63 -18.07
N ALA A 107 -17.09 3.70 -16.78
CA ALA A 107 -17.66 4.64 -15.84
C ALA A 107 -16.58 5.24 -14.94
N VAL A 108 -16.83 6.48 -14.49
CA VAL A 108 -15.99 7.18 -13.53
C VAL A 108 -16.87 7.76 -12.43
N ILE A 109 -16.58 7.40 -11.19
CA ILE A 109 -17.24 7.91 -9.99
C ILE A 109 -16.27 8.86 -9.30
N LEU A 110 -16.60 10.15 -9.20
CA LEU A 110 -15.65 11.18 -8.81
C LEU A 110 -16.34 12.38 -8.11
N PRO A 111 -15.60 13.23 -7.36
CA PRO A 111 -16.15 14.45 -6.84
C PRO A 111 -16.26 15.51 -7.94
N ARG A 112 -17.19 16.44 -7.77
CA ARG A 112 -17.50 17.48 -8.74
C ARG A 112 -16.30 18.31 -9.21
N ASN A 113 -15.40 18.66 -8.30
CA ASN A 113 -14.22 19.45 -8.63
C ASN A 113 -13.24 18.70 -9.55
N ALA A 114 -13.18 17.37 -9.48
CA ALA A 114 -12.35 16.57 -10.37
C ALA A 114 -12.94 16.46 -11.79
N LEU A 115 -14.27 16.49 -11.92
CA LEU A 115 -14.94 16.41 -13.23
C LEU A 115 -14.55 17.59 -14.14
N ALA A 116 -14.44 18.79 -13.59
CA ALA A 116 -14.03 19.97 -14.35
C ALA A 116 -12.61 19.84 -14.98
N GLY A 117 -11.74 19.06 -14.34
CA GLY A 117 -10.40 18.78 -14.85
C GLY A 117 -10.34 17.77 -16.01
N LEU A 118 -11.45 17.04 -16.27
CA LEU A 118 -11.55 16.05 -17.36
C LEU A 118 -12.14 16.67 -18.64
N ALA A 119 -11.68 17.85 -19.00
CA ALA A 119 -12.07 18.57 -20.22
C ALA A 119 -10.84 18.81 -21.14
N GLY A 120 -11.07 19.17 -22.38
CA GLY A 120 -10.00 19.43 -23.36
C GLY A 120 -9.12 18.20 -23.55
N ASP A 121 -7.81 18.36 -23.38
CA ASP A 121 -6.81 17.28 -23.56
C ASP A 121 -6.97 16.11 -22.59
N HIS A 122 -7.70 16.32 -21.50
CA HIS A 122 -7.99 15.30 -20.49
C HIS A 122 -9.38 14.66 -20.63
N ALA A 123 -10.14 15.01 -21.69
CA ALA A 123 -11.44 14.42 -21.94
C ALA A 123 -11.33 12.89 -22.10
N LEU A 124 -12.29 12.19 -21.52
CA LEU A 124 -12.41 10.74 -21.65
C LEU A 124 -13.18 10.36 -22.91
N PRO A 125 -13.08 9.10 -23.36
CA PRO A 125 -13.80 8.63 -24.53
C PRO A 125 -15.30 8.92 -24.45
N SER A 126 -15.93 9.22 -25.60
CA SER A 126 -17.39 9.40 -25.70
C SER A 126 -18.10 8.15 -25.20
N GLY A 127 -19.18 8.32 -24.45
CA GLY A 127 -19.93 7.22 -23.83
C GLY A 127 -19.44 6.78 -22.46
N THR A 128 -18.38 7.40 -21.91
CA THR A 128 -18.02 7.22 -20.48
C THR A 128 -19.13 7.78 -19.60
N ALA A 129 -19.64 6.96 -18.66
CA ALA A 129 -20.65 7.38 -17.70
C ALA A 129 -19.98 8.08 -16.50
N TYR A 130 -20.61 9.13 -15.97
CA TYR A 130 -20.08 9.86 -14.82
C TYR A 130 -21.10 9.89 -13.69
N LEU A 131 -20.70 9.40 -12.49
CA LEU A 131 -21.44 9.60 -11.24
C LEU A 131 -20.66 10.59 -10.38
N VAL A 132 -21.30 11.69 -10.03
CA VAL A 132 -20.63 12.85 -9.41
C VAL A 132 -21.08 13.03 -7.98
N GLN A 133 -20.15 12.93 -7.04
CA GLN A 133 -20.40 13.27 -5.63
C GLN A 133 -20.48 14.79 -5.49
N GLY A 134 -21.58 15.28 -4.88
CA GLY A 134 -21.83 16.70 -4.65
C GLY A 134 -23.17 17.18 -5.24
N LYS A 135 -23.34 18.52 -5.33
CA LYS A 135 -24.59 19.15 -5.81
C LYS A 135 -24.79 18.93 -7.31
N ALA A 136 -26.05 18.79 -7.72
CA ALA A 136 -26.46 18.55 -9.10
C ALA A 136 -26.32 19.77 -10.04
N GLU A 137 -26.32 20.99 -9.49
CA GLU A 137 -26.34 22.23 -10.28
C GLU A 137 -25.08 22.42 -11.13
N GLY A 138 -25.24 22.70 -12.41
CA GLY A 138 -24.13 23.00 -13.33
C GLY A 138 -23.25 21.80 -13.66
N LEU A 139 -23.76 20.57 -13.61
CA LEU A 139 -23.07 19.39 -14.12
C LEU A 139 -23.00 19.43 -15.66
N VAL A 140 -21.91 18.89 -16.22
CA VAL A 140 -21.79 18.72 -17.67
C VAL A 140 -22.81 17.70 -18.18
N GLN A 141 -23.23 17.85 -19.44
CA GLN A 141 -24.18 16.93 -20.06
C GLN A 141 -23.67 15.47 -19.99
N GLY A 142 -24.52 14.56 -19.51
CA GLY A 142 -24.19 13.14 -19.36
C GLY A 142 -23.60 12.73 -18.01
N ALA A 143 -23.45 13.66 -17.07
CA ALA A 143 -23.05 13.36 -15.70
C ALA A 143 -24.28 13.33 -14.76
N ASP A 144 -24.37 12.30 -13.93
CA ASP A 144 -25.42 12.18 -12.92
C ASP A 144 -24.90 12.57 -11.53
N PRO A 145 -25.66 13.31 -10.73
CA PRO A 145 -25.28 13.55 -9.35
C PRO A 145 -25.51 12.29 -8.49
N TRP A 146 -24.80 12.16 -7.38
CA TRP A 146 -24.98 11.06 -6.42
C TRP A 146 -26.43 10.94 -5.92
N THR A 147 -27.14 12.06 -5.83
CA THR A 147 -28.57 12.12 -5.46
C THR A 147 -29.50 11.50 -6.50
N ALA A 148 -29.03 11.25 -7.73
CA ALA A 148 -29.80 10.57 -8.77
C ALA A 148 -29.65 9.04 -8.73
N LEU A 149 -28.94 8.50 -7.73
CA LEU A 149 -28.92 7.06 -7.52
C LEU A 149 -30.35 6.53 -7.32
N PRO A 150 -30.69 5.35 -7.88
CA PRO A 150 -32.03 4.77 -7.73
C PRO A 150 -32.43 4.62 -6.26
N ALA A 151 -33.72 4.84 -5.95
CA ALA A 151 -34.23 4.71 -4.58
C ALA A 151 -34.19 3.27 -4.09
N ASP A 152 -34.43 2.31 -4.97
CA ASP A 152 -34.45 0.88 -4.66
C ASP A 152 -33.15 0.21 -5.11
N SER A 153 -32.61 -0.63 -4.24
CA SER A 153 -31.46 -1.49 -4.54
C SER A 153 -31.96 -2.89 -4.79
N GLY A 154 -32.21 -3.26 -6.06
CA GLY A 154 -32.95 -4.51 -6.18
C GLY A 154 -32.41 -5.58 -7.11
N SER A 155 -31.79 -5.25 -8.21
CA SER A 155 -31.74 -6.19 -9.33
C SER A 155 -30.37 -6.49 -9.92
N ALA A 156 -29.30 -5.88 -9.46
CA ALA A 156 -27.99 -6.19 -10.04
C ALA A 156 -27.49 -7.58 -9.61
N PRO A 157 -27.00 -8.39 -10.55
CA PRO A 157 -26.57 -9.75 -10.27
C PRO A 157 -25.37 -9.81 -9.30
N ASP A 158 -25.34 -10.87 -8.48
CA ASP A 158 -24.25 -11.22 -7.56
C ASP A 158 -23.39 -12.36 -8.15
N GLU A 159 -23.20 -12.38 -9.46
CA GLU A 159 -22.62 -13.52 -10.18
C GLU A 159 -21.26 -13.21 -10.79
N SER A 160 -20.28 -12.78 -9.98
CA SER A 160 -18.90 -12.69 -10.48
C SER A 160 -18.11 -13.96 -10.14
N ASP A 161 -17.36 -14.47 -11.13
CA ASP A 161 -16.42 -15.57 -10.95
C ASP A 161 -15.34 -15.18 -9.92
N PRO A 162 -15.14 -15.95 -8.86
CA PRO A 162 -14.06 -15.70 -7.90
C PRO A 162 -12.66 -15.64 -8.51
N ALA A 163 -12.41 -16.37 -9.58
CA ALA A 163 -11.16 -16.31 -10.33
C ALA A 163 -11.09 -15.11 -11.30
N GLY A 164 -12.24 -14.45 -11.55
CA GLY A 164 -12.32 -13.29 -12.42
C GLY A 164 -11.60 -12.06 -11.86
N LEU A 165 -11.28 -11.13 -12.77
CA LEU A 165 -10.63 -9.87 -12.43
C LEU A 165 -11.56 -9.00 -11.58
N ALA A 166 -11.13 -8.68 -10.36
CA ALA A 166 -11.89 -7.85 -9.43
C ALA A 166 -11.42 -6.40 -9.42
N MET A 167 -10.11 -6.19 -9.53
CA MET A 167 -9.52 -4.88 -9.34
C MET A 167 -8.23 -4.71 -10.14
N ILE A 168 -7.97 -3.48 -10.59
CA ILE A 168 -6.67 -3.08 -11.13
C ILE A 168 -6.11 -1.99 -10.22
N ILE A 169 -4.96 -2.25 -9.60
CA ILE A 169 -4.24 -1.28 -8.77
C ILE A 169 -3.10 -0.69 -9.59
N TYR A 170 -3.15 0.62 -9.83
CA TYR A 170 -2.08 1.32 -10.54
C TYR A 170 -0.95 1.71 -9.59
N THR A 171 0.24 1.20 -9.86
CA THR A 171 1.46 1.49 -9.11
C THR A 171 2.39 2.40 -9.92
N SER A 172 3.10 3.30 -9.23
CA SER A 172 4.16 4.09 -9.85
C SER A 172 5.35 3.17 -10.16
N GLY A 173 5.52 2.82 -11.43
CA GLY A 173 6.70 2.05 -11.86
C GLY A 173 7.97 2.90 -11.89
N SER A 174 9.13 2.27 -11.71
CA SER A 174 10.46 2.89 -11.87
C SER A 174 10.71 3.49 -13.28
N THR A 175 9.87 3.17 -14.25
CA THR A 175 10.00 3.55 -15.67
C THR A 175 9.09 4.71 -16.11
N GLY A 176 8.43 5.41 -15.19
CA GLY A 176 7.66 6.64 -15.45
C GLY A 176 6.14 6.47 -15.40
N ALA A 177 5.48 5.84 -16.40
CA ALA A 177 4.03 5.73 -16.42
C ALA A 177 3.52 4.65 -15.43
N PRO A 178 2.39 4.90 -14.73
CA PRO A 178 1.79 3.92 -13.84
C PRO A 178 1.41 2.62 -14.57
N LYS A 179 1.61 1.47 -13.89
CA LYS A 179 1.25 0.15 -14.39
C LYS A 179 0.13 -0.44 -13.55
N GLY A 180 -0.88 -1.01 -14.18
CA GLY A 180 -2.03 -1.62 -13.50
C GLY A 180 -1.76 -3.09 -13.14
N VAL A 181 -1.68 -3.42 -11.86
CA VAL A 181 -1.61 -4.81 -11.35
C VAL A 181 -3.03 -5.37 -11.29
N MET A 182 -3.26 -6.51 -11.92
CA MET A 182 -4.56 -7.19 -11.98
C MET A 182 -4.73 -8.15 -10.81
N LEU A 183 -5.77 -7.95 -10.01
CA LEU A 183 -6.11 -8.81 -8.87
C LEU A 183 -7.48 -9.46 -9.07
N SER A 184 -7.54 -10.78 -8.93
CA SER A 184 -8.80 -11.51 -8.91
C SER A 184 -9.54 -11.30 -7.59
N HIS A 185 -10.85 -11.61 -7.56
CA HIS A 185 -11.61 -11.65 -6.30
C HIS A 185 -10.95 -12.58 -5.30
N ARG A 186 -10.45 -13.75 -5.75
CA ARG A 186 -9.73 -14.72 -4.92
C ARG A 186 -8.45 -14.13 -4.32
N ASN A 187 -7.61 -13.42 -5.10
CA ASN A 187 -6.37 -12.83 -4.58
C ASN A 187 -6.64 -11.91 -3.39
N ILE A 188 -7.61 -11.00 -3.52
CA ILE A 188 -7.93 -10.02 -2.48
C ILE A 188 -8.56 -10.72 -1.27
N ARG A 189 -9.45 -11.68 -1.51
CA ARG A 189 -10.16 -12.40 -0.46
C ARG A 189 -9.22 -13.28 0.36
N VAL A 190 -8.34 -14.06 -0.28
CA VAL A 190 -7.32 -14.87 0.41
C VAL A 190 -6.38 -13.98 1.22
N GLY A 191 -6.00 -12.82 0.68
CA GLY A 191 -5.19 -11.85 1.41
C GLY A 191 -5.89 -11.34 2.66
N ALA A 192 -7.19 -11.02 2.58
CA ALA A 192 -7.98 -10.58 3.72
C ALA A 192 -8.13 -11.68 4.78
N ILE A 193 -8.41 -12.93 4.36
CA ILE A 193 -8.51 -14.09 5.25
C ILE A 193 -7.19 -14.34 5.98
N SER A 194 -6.08 -14.33 5.25
CA SER A 194 -4.75 -14.56 5.81
C SER A 194 -4.36 -13.51 6.84
N VAL A 195 -4.65 -12.23 6.55
CA VAL A 195 -4.35 -11.12 7.47
C VAL A 195 -5.27 -11.16 8.68
N ALA A 196 -6.56 -11.41 8.50
CA ALA A 196 -7.51 -11.53 9.61
C ALA A 196 -7.12 -12.66 10.56
N ASP A 197 -6.65 -13.79 10.02
CA ASP A 197 -6.22 -14.96 10.78
C ASP A 197 -5.03 -14.64 11.69
N TYR A 198 -3.88 -14.17 11.14
CA TYR A 198 -2.71 -13.96 11.98
C TYR A 198 -2.79 -12.71 12.88
N LEU A 199 -3.67 -11.76 12.58
CA LEU A 199 -3.97 -10.63 13.46
C LEU A 199 -5.01 -10.99 14.54
N GLY A 200 -5.67 -12.15 14.43
CA GLY A 200 -6.75 -12.55 15.34
C GLY A 200 -7.92 -11.57 15.32
N LEU A 201 -8.33 -11.13 14.11
CA LEU A 201 -9.43 -10.17 13.96
C LEU A 201 -10.78 -10.85 14.07
N ASP A 202 -11.70 -10.19 14.75
CA ASP A 202 -13.09 -10.63 14.88
C ASP A 202 -14.06 -9.45 14.69
N ASP A 203 -15.34 -9.72 14.93
CA ASP A 203 -16.38 -8.72 14.75
C ASP A 203 -16.40 -7.64 15.83
N SER A 204 -15.68 -7.80 16.94
CA SER A 204 -15.52 -6.76 17.96
C SER A 204 -14.51 -5.68 17.57
N ASP A 205 -13.69 -5.95 16.54
CA ASP A 205 -12.62 -5.06 16.15
C ASP A 205 -13.12 -3.79 15.44
N ARG A 206 -12.42 -2.69 15.75
CA ARG A 206 -12.59 -1.37 15.14
C ARG A 206 -11.25 -0.89 14.62
N LEU A 207 -11.07 -0.87 13.31
CA LEU A 207 -9.80 -0.53 12.70
C LEU A 207 -9.79 0.93 12.21
N LEU A 208 -8.82 1.70 12.71
CA LEU A 208 -8.57 3.04 12.17
C LEU A 208 -7.88 2.92 10.79
N SER A 209 -8.64 3.22 9.77
CA SER A 209 -8.20 3.09 8.38
C SER A 209 -7.69 4.43 7.85
N VAL A 210 -6.34 4.57 7.82
CA VAL A 210 -5.68 5.81 7.39
C VAL A 210 -5.13 5.75 5.96
N LEU A 211 -4.77 4.54 5.48
CA LEU A 211 -4.15 4.38 4.17
C LEU A 211 -5.20 4.39 3.04
N PRO A 212 -4.93 5.01 1.89
CA PRO A 212 -5.86 5.03 0.75
C PRO A 212 -6.20 3.64 0.22
N TYR A 213 -7.43 3.42 -0.20
CA TYR A 213 -7.89 2.15 -0.79
C TYR A 213 -7.37 1.90 -2.21
N SER A 214 -6.75 2.90 -2.82
CA SER A 214 -6.01 2.76 -4.09
C SER A 214 -4.69 1.99 -3.95
N PHE A 215 -4.35 1.52 -2.73
CA PHE A 215 -3.22 0.64 -2.44
C PHE A 215 -3.70 -0.64 -1.76
N ASP A 216 -3.00 -1.73 -2.03
CA ASP A 216 -3.24 -3.03 -1.41
C ASP A 216 -3.30 -2.96 0.12
N ALA A 217 -2.38 -2.20 0.74
CA ALA A 217 -2.34 -2.02 2.18
C ALA A 217 -3.57 -1.32 2.75
N GLY A 218 -4.05 -0.27 2.08
CA GLY A 218 -5.27 0.42 2.46
C GLY A 218 -6.51 -0.42 2.20
N LEU A 219 -6.59 -1.04 1.02
CA LEU A 219 -7.68 -1.95 0.68
C LEU A 219 -7.82 -3.08 1.69
N ASN A 220 -6.70 -3.64 2.15
CA ASN A 220 -6.72 -4.72 3.14
C ASN A 220 -7.31 -4.29 4.50
N GLN A 221 -7.17 -3.02 4.89
CA GLN A 221 -7.82 -2.48 6.09
C GLN A 221 -9.36 -2.58 6.00
N LEU A 222 -9.91 -2.32 4.83
CA LEU A 222 -11.34 -2.43 4.57
C LEU A 222 -11.78 -3.89 4.50
N THR A 223 -11.08 -4.68 3.69
CA THR A 223 -11.49 -6.05 3.38
C THR A 223 -11.41 -6.97 4.59
N THR A 224 -10.43 -6.82 5.47
CA THR A 224 -10.36 -7.60 6.73
C THR A 224 -11.53 -7.28 7.67
N MET A 225 -11.89 -6.01 7.82
CA MET A 225 -13.01 -5.62 8.69
C MET A 225 -14.35 -6.11 8.17
N LEU A 226 -14.62 -5.92 6.88
CA LEU A 226 -15.88 -6.40 6.30
C LEU A 226 -15.96 -7.94 6.26
N LEU A 227 -14.83 -8.62 6.08
CA LEU A 227 -14.77 -10.09 6.14
C LEU A 227 -15.12 -10.62 7.53
N THR A 228 -14.59 -10.00 8.59
CA THR A 228 -14.79 -10.45 9.99
C THR A 228 -16.04 -9.88 10.64
N GLY A 229 -16.71 -8.93 9.97
CA GLY A 229 -17.87 -8.24 10.53
C GLY A 229 -17.50 -7.14 11.53
N GLY A 230 -16.26 -6.65 11.50
CA GLY A 230 -15.77 -5.54 12.30
C GLY A 230 -16.23 -4.17 11.78
N THR A 231 -15.66 -3.09 12.31
CA THR A 231 -16.00 -1.71 11.94
C THR A 231 -14.76 -1.00 11.38
N VAL A 232 -14.89 -0.38 10.21
CA VAL A 232 -13.86 0.51 9.66
C VAL A 232 -14.11 1.93 10.14
N VAL A 233 -13.13 2.55 10.78
CA VAL A 233 -13.15 3.98 11.13
C VAL A 233 -12.30 4.72 10.13
N HIS A 234 -12.92 5.52 9.27
CA HIS A 234 -12.22 6.29 8.25
C HIS A 234 -11.56 7.52 8.84
N GLN A 235 -10.26 7.60 8.66
CA GLN A 235 -9.48 8.78 8.98
C GLN A 235 -8.55 9.07 7.79
N PRO A 236 -8.75 10.14 7.04
CA PRO A 236 -7.79 10.56 6.04
C PRO A 236 -6.42 10.78 6.67
N LEU A 237 -5.36 10.45 5.95
CA LEU A 237 -4.00 10.71 6.40
C LEU A 237 -3.78 12.22 6.51
N THR A 238 -3.78 12.72 7.74
CA THR A 238 -3.65 14.14 8.11
C THR A 238 -2.62 14.30 9.23
N MET A 239 -2.84 15.26 10.12
CA MET A 239 -1.96 15.50 11.26
C MET A 239 -1.98 14.32 12.26
N PRO A 240 -0.82 13.87 12.78
CA PRO A 240 -0.74 12.76 13.73
C PRO A 240 -1.66 12.94 14.96
N ALA A 241 -1.78 14.17 15.45
CA ALA A 241 -2.66 14.49 16.60
C ALA A 241 -4.14 14.17 16.31
N GLU A 242 -4.60 14.41 15.08
CA GLU A 242 -5.97 14.08 14.68
C GLU A 242 -6.19 12.56 14.61
N ILE A 243 -5.18 11.81 14.15
CA ILE A 243 -5.21 10.35 14.13
C ILE A 243 -5.34 9.79 15.54
N ILE A 244 -4.53 10.29 16.49
CA ILE A 244 -4.59 9.86 17.90
C ILE A 244 -5.91 10.28 18.54
N ARG A 245 -6.40 11.51 18.27
CA ARG A 245 -7.69 11.98 18.76
C ARG A 245 -8.83 11.07 18.29
N MET A 246 -8.86 10.72 16.99
CA MET A 246 -9.86 9.83 16.41
C MET A 246 -9.74 8.40 16.98
N ALA A 247 -8.52 7.87 17.10
CA ALA A 247 -8.27 6.56 17.69
C ALA A 247 -8.85 6.45 19.11
N LYS A 248 -8.71 7.49 19.91
CA LYS A 248 -9.27 7.57 21.26
C LYS A 248 -10.79 7.71 21.24
N ALA A 249 -11.32 8.64 20.45
CA ALA A 249 -12.75 8.96 20.39
C ALA A 249 -13.59 7.75 19.93
N GLU A 250 -13.09 7.00 18.94
CA GLU A 250 -13.76 5.83 18.36
C GLU A 250 -13.37 4.51 19.03
N ALA A 251 -12.58 4.55 20.12
CA ALA A 251 -12.13 3.37 20.85
C ALA A 251 -11.59 2.27 19.91
N VAL A 252 -10.70 2.64 18.97
CA VAL A 252 -10.19 1.71 17.97
C VAL A 252 -9.32 0.64 18.59
N THR A 253 -9.42 -0.58 18.08
CA THR A 253 -8.66 -1.75 18.53
C THR A 253 -7.39 -1.97 17.70
N GLY A 254 -7.31 -1.37 16.52
CA GLY A 254 -6.18 -1.49 15.62
C GLY A 254 -5.88 -0.21 14.83
N ILE A 255 -4.58 0.03 14.59
CA ILE A 255 -4.10 1.09 13.68
C ILE A 255 -3.10 0.46 12.71
N ALA A 256 -3.33 0.66 11.42
CA ALA A 256 -2.40 0.20 10.39
C ALA A 256 -1.76 1.41 9.69
N GLY A 257 -0.44 1.42 9.60
CA GLY A 257 0.30 2.56 9.08
C GLY A 257 1.51 2.19 8.22
N VAL A 258 2.18 3.23 7.76
CA VAL A 258 3.45 3.18 7.02
C VAL A 258 4.54 3.90 7.80
N PRO A 259 5.85 3.67 7.53
CA PRO A 259 6.93 4.22 8.34
C PRO A 259 6.87 5.74 8.59
N PRO A 260 6.55 6.60 7.60
CA PRO A 260 6.45 8.03 7.85
C PRO A 260 5.37 8.41 8.86
N LEU A 261 4.26 7.69 8.87
CA LEU A 261 3.20 7.90 9.86
C LEU A 261 3.66 7.48 11.25
N TRP A 262 4.28 6.29 11.37
CA TRP A 262 4.81 5.81 12.66
C TRP A 262 5.87 6.74 13.22
N ASN A 263 6.77 7.26 12.38
CA ASN A 263 7.79 8.22 12.79
C ASN A 263 7.17 9.47 13.45
N GLN A 264 6.09 10.00 12.87
CA GLN A 264 5.40 11.17 13.39
C GLN A 264 4.57 10.86 14.63
N ILE A 265 3.83 9.75 14.66
CA ILE A 265 3.00 9.36 15.82
C ILE A 265 3.88 9.04 17.03
N VAL A 266 4.97 8.29 16.86
CA VAL A 266 5.87 7.90 17.94
C VAL A 266 6.50 9.13 18.58
N ARG A 267 7.00 10.09 17.78
CA ARG A 267 7.56 11.34 18.30
C ARG A 267 6.52 12.16 19.07
N LEU A 268 5.30 12.28 18.52
CA LEU A 268 4.20 12.97 19.19
C LEU A 268 3.86 12.34 20.54
N LEU A 269 3.78 11.00 20.60
CA LEU A 269 3.40 10.28 21.83
C LEU A 269 4.54 10.18 22.84
N ASP A 270 5.80 10.20 22.41
CA ASP A 270 6.97 10.27 23.31
C ASP A 270 7.03 11.63 24.02
N GLU A 271 6.71 12.72 23.31
CA GLU A 271 6.61 14.07 23.87
C GLU A 271 5.31 14.31 24.67
N ASN A 272 4.19 13.77 24.19
CA ASN A 272 2.84 13.99 24.74
C ASN A 272 2.10 12.65 24.90
N PRO A 273 2.39 11.88 25.95
CA PRO A 273 1.79 10.56 26.17
C PRO A 273 0.26 10.62 26.18
N THR A 274 -0.38 9.79 25.36
CA THR A 274 -1.83 9.69 25.28
C THR A 274 -2.24 8.22 25.38
N ALA A 275 -3.05 7.88 26.37
CA ALA A 275 -3.55 6.52 26.54
C ALA A 275 -4.60 6.17 25.49
N LEU A 276 -4.45 5.00 24.89
CA LEU A 276 -5.38 4.37 23.94
C LEU A 276 -5.82 3.00 24.49
N PRO A 277 -6.70 2.96 25.51
CA PRO A 277 -6.95 1.75 26.29
C PRO A 277 -7.64 0.63 25.49
N ALA A 278 -8.31 0.94 24.38
CA ALA A 278 -8.93 -0.04 23.51
C ALA A 278 -7.95 -0.65 22.47
N LEU A 279 -6.78 -0.02 22.26
CA LEU A 279 -5.84 -0.42 21.22
C LEU A 279 -5.18 -1.75 21.58
N LYS A 280 -5.40 -2.76 20.75
CA LYS A 280 -4.85 -4.12 20.92
C LYS A 280 -3.61 -4.33 20.04
N ARG A 281 -3.60 -3.73 18.84
CA ARG A 281 -2.55 -3.98 17.84
C ARG A 281 -2.25 -2.77 16.96
N ILE A 282 -0.98 -2.70 16.53
CA ILE A 282 -0.53 -1.79 15.47
C ILE A 282 0.21 -2.59 14.39
N THR A 283 0.07 -2.16 13.15
CA THR A 283 0.71 -2.83 12.02
C THR A 283 1.48 -1.84 11.16
N ASN A 284 2.68 -2.23 10.72
CA ASN A 284 3.48 -1.48 9.75
C ASN A 284 3.59 -2.25 8.44
N THR A 285 3.48 -1.55 7.34
CA THR A 285 3.71 -2.08 6.00
C THR A 285 4.28 -1.01 5.07
N GLY A 286 4.72 -1.42 3.89
CA GLY A 286 5.10 -0.50 2.82
C GLY A 286 6.48 0.12 2.95
N GLY A 287 7.27 -0.27 3.93
CA GLY A 287 8.65 0.17 4.12
C GLY A 287 9.18 -0.22 5.50
N LYS A 288 10.48 -0.03 5.68
CA LYS A 288 11.16 -0.28 6.94
C LYS A 288 11.01 0.93 7.88
N ILE A 289 10.64 0.69 9.13
CA ILE A 289 10.67 1.72 10.17
C ILE A 289 12.14 1.91 10.61
N PRO A 290 12.63 3.15 10.77
CA PRO A 290 13.96 3.41 11.28
C PRO A 290 14.19 2.76 12.66
N PRO A 291 15.40 2.22 12.94
CA PRO A 291 15.67 1.49 14.17
C PRO A 291 15.33 2.26 15.45
N ASN A 292 15.69 3.54 15.51
CA ASN A 292 15.40 4.43 16.64
C ASN A 292 13.89 4.61 16.91
N ILE A 293 13.06 4.51 15.88
CA ILE A 293 11.59 4.57 16.02
C ILE A 293 11.05 3.20 16.43
N LEU A 294 11.61 2.10 15.89
CA LEU A 294 11.22 0.74 16.31
C LEU A 294 11.41 0.54 17.81
N GLU A 295 12.52 1.01 18.39
CA GLU A 295 12.81 0.91 19.81
C GLU A 295 11.83 1.70 20.69
N LEU A 296 11.26 2.78 20.16
CA LEU A 296 10.28 3.61 20.88
C LEU A 296 8.86 3.05 20.84
N LEU A 297 8.51 2.24 19.82
CA LEU A 297 7.15 1.71 19.66
C LEU A 297 6.60 1.03 20.92
N PRO A 298 7.32 0.09 21.59
CA PRO A 298 6.81 -0.54 22.82
C PRO A 298 6.67 0.42 24.00
N LYS A 299 7.43 1.52 24.00
CA LYS A 299 7.35 2.56 25.03
C LYS A 299 6.07 3.39 24.90
N VAL A 300 5.77 3.82 23.68
CA VAL A 300 4.61 4.69 23.40
C VAL A 300 3.30 3.92 23.28
N PHE A 301 3.38 2.61 23.01
CA PHE A 301 2.24 1.69 22.93
C PHE A 301 2.42 0.49 23.89
N PRO A 302 2.42 0.71 25.22
CA PRO A 302 2.65 -0.36 26.18
C PRO A 302 1.54 -1.41 26.12
N GLY A 303 1.92 -2.70 26.02
CA GLY A 303 0.99 -3.82 25.98
C GLY A 303 0.24 -4.01 24.65
N VAL A 304 0.60 -3.25 23.60
CA VAL A 304 0.01 -3.36 22.28
C VAL A 304 0.87 -4.29 21.40
N ASP A 305 0.24 -5.22 20.69
CA ASP A 305 0.90 -6.09 19.74
C ASP A 305 1.41 -5.31 18.53
N ILE A 306 2.70 -5.46 18.20
CA ILE A 306 3.36 -4.77 17.09
C ILE A 306 3.67 -5.78 15.99
N TYR A 307 3.05 -5.57 14.81
CA TYR A 307 3.25 -6.42 13.64
C TYR A 307 4.05 -5.66 12.58
N LEU A 308 5.21 -6.19 12.19
CA LEU A 308 5.93 -5.74 11.01
C LEU A 308 5.54 -6.62 9.84
N MET A 309 5.03 -6.00 8.77
CA MET A 309 4.53 -6.71 7.61
C MET A 309 5.29 -6.30 6.36
N TYR A 310 5.47 -7.24 5.44
CA TYR A 310 6.00 -7.00 4.11
C TYR A 310 5.06 -7.56 3.06
N GLY A 311 4.95 -6.87 1.94
CA GLY A 311 4.18 -7.29 0.78
C GLY A 311 4.44 -6.39 -0.41
N LEU A 312 3.98 -6.84 -1.55
CA LEU A 312 4.02 -6.15 -2.83
C LEU A 312 2.66 -6.33 -3.50
N THR A 313 2.27 -5.37 -4.34
CA THR A 313 0.94 -5.37 -4.96
C THR A 313 0.69 -6.62 -5.81
N GLU A 314 1.75 -7.16 -6.44
CA GLU A 314 1.69 -8.36 -7.28
C GLU A 314 1.42 -9.66 -6.50
N ALA A 315 1.58 -9.62 -5.16
CA ALA A 315 1.30 -10.75 -4.26
C ALA A 315 0.41 -10.36 -3.08
N PHE A 316 -0.15 -9.16 -3.09
CA PHE A 316 -1.03 -8.55 -2.10
C PHE A 316 -0.46 -8.48 -0.67
N ARG A 317 0.03 -9.60 -0.10
CA ARG A 317 0.74 -9.74 1.17
C ARG A 317 1.67 -10.94 1.13
N SER A 318 2.84 -10.84 1.76
CA SER A 318 3.81 -11.92 1.73
C SER A 318 4.25 -12.42 3.10
N THR A 319 4.72 -11.52 3.98
CA THR A 319 5.26 -11.93 5.28
C THR A 319 4.80 -11.03 6.42
N TYR A 320 4.93 -11.53 7.65
CA TYR A 320 4.75 -10.79 8.87
C TYR A 320 5.69 -11.27 9.97
N LEU A 321 6.10 -10.37 10.85
CA LEU A 321 6.79 -10.70 12.10
C LEU A 321 5.74 -10.87 13.20
N PRO A 322 5.61 -12.05 13.84
CA PRO A 322 4.74 -12.24 14.99
C PRO A 322 5.14 -11.32 16.16
N PRO A 323 4.20 -10.70 16.88
CA PRO A 323 4.50 -9.74 17.93
C PRO A 323 5.35 -10.32 19.06
N GLN A 324 5.25 -11.62 19.34
CA GLN A 324 6.08 -12.33 20.32
C GLN A 324 7.58 -12.34 19.97
N LYS A 325 7.90 -12.19 18.69
CA LYS A 325 9.28 -12.10 18.20
C LYS A 325 9.79 -10.66 18.05
N PHE A 326 8.91 -9.65 18.23
CA PHE A 326 9.25 -8.27 17.94
C PHE A 326 10.50 -7.80 18.69
N ALA A 327 10.56 -8.02 20.00
CA ALA A 327 11.69 -7.57 20.83
C ALA A 327 13.04 -8.22 20.44
N ALA A 328 13.01 -9.50 20.03
CA ALA A 328 14.22 -10.24 19.64
C ALA A 328 14.64 -10.00 18.18
N LYS A 329 13.69 -9.60 17.32
CA LYS A 329 13.90 -9.52 15.86
C LYS A 329 13.40 -8.21 15.27
N MET A 330 13.60 -7.10 15.96
CA MET A 330 13.21 -5.77 15.47
C MET A 330 13.81 -5.48 14.09
N GLY A 331 12.93 -5.17 13.12
CA GLY A 331 13.33 -4.90 11.74
C GLY A 331 13.30 -6.12 10.80
N SER A 332 13.09 -7.34 11.30
CA SER A 332 12.77 -8.49 10.45
C SER A 332 11.40 -8.30 9.79
N ILE A 333 11.26 -8.79 8.56
CA ILE A 333 9.97 -8.91 7.87
C ILE A 333 9.27 -10.24 8.22
N GLY A 334 9.88 -11.07 9.09
CA GLY A 334 9.32 -12.29 9.65
C GLY A 334 9.24 -13.44 8.65
N ARG A 335 8.12 -14.16 8.71
CA ARG A 335 7.85 -15.37 7.94
C ARG A 335 6.63 -15.20 7.04
N GLN A 336 6.42 -16.16 6.16
CA GLN A 336 5.24 -16.20 5.28
C GLN A 336 3.93 -16.10 6.07
N ILE A 337 2.96 -15.40 5.47
CA ILE A 337 1.58 -15.35 6.00
C ILE A 337 0.86 -16.70 5.75
N PRO A 338 -0.25 -16.98 6.44
CA PRO A 338 -1.11 -18.10 6.09
C PRO A 338 -1.51 -18.06 4.60
N ASN A 339 -1.64 -19.24 4.00
CA ASN A 339 -2.03 -19.43 2.58
C ASN A 339 -1.01 -18.89 1.53
N ALA A 340 0.17 -18.46 1.94
CA ALA A 340 1.28 -18.10 1.06
C ALA A 340 2.45 -19.05 1.23
N GLN A 341 3.27 -19.16 0.19
CA GLN A 341 4.59 -19.78 0.25
C GLN A 341 5.62 -18.75 -0.18
N VAL A 342 6.57 -18.45 0.69
CA VAL A 342 7.60 -17.43 0.44
C VAL A 342 8.98 -18.04 0.62
N PHE A 343 9.84 -17.82 -0.36
CA PHE A 343 11.18 -18.38 -0.42
C PHE A 343 12.21 -17.28 -0.69
N ALA A 344 13.43 -17.47 -0.20
CA ALA A 344 14.59 -16.73 -0.64
C ALA A 344 15.34 -17.60 -1.67
N ILE A 345 15.44 -17.16 -2.92
CA ILE A 345 15.99 -17.95 -4.03
C ILE A 345 17.36 -17.42 -4.45
N LYS A 346 18.34 -18.31 -4.43
CA LYS A 346 19.65 -18.13 -5.08
C LYS A 346 19.54 -18.70 -6.50
N ARG A 347 19.44 -17.81 -7.49
CA ARG A 347 19.21 -18.21 -8.89
C ARG A 347 20.27 -19.20 -9.37
N GLY A 348 19.83 -20.35 -9.88
CA GLY A 348 20.69 -21.44 -10.35
C GLY A 348 21.30 -22.32 -9.24
N GLU A 349 21.06 -22.02 -7.97
CA GLU A 349 21.60 -22.77 -6.83
C GLU A 349 20.50 -23.42 -5.99
N GLY A 350 19.35 -22.75 -5.82
CA GLY A 350 18.22 -23.27 -5.04
C GLY A 350 17.71 -22.31 -3.97
N ILE A 351 17.09 -22.87 -2.93
CA ILE A 351 16.54 -22.11 -1.80
C ILE A 351 17.68 -21.74 -0.84
N ALA A 352 17.75 -20.46 -0.47
CA ALA A 352 18.72 -19.96 0.51
C ALA A 352 18.47 -20.56 1.91
N GLY A 353 19.52 -21.04 2.54
CA GLY A 353 19.51 -21.53 3.92
C GLY A 353 19.80 -20.43 4.96
N PRO A 354 19.89 -20.82 6.26
CA PRO A 354 20.24 -19.89 7.32
C PRO A 354 21.57 -19.16 7.07
N GLY A 355 21.60 -17.86 7.31
CA GLY A 355 22.75 -16.99 7.05
C GLY A 355 22.89 -16.52 5.59
N GLU A 356 22.20 -17.16 4.65
CA GLU A 356 22.31 -16.88 3.22
C GLU A 356 21.32 -15.80 2.77
N GLN A 357 21.61 -15.23 1.59
CA GLN A 357 20.76 -14.26 0.91
C GLN A 357 20.17 -14.83 -0.37
N GLY A 358 18.97 -14.40 -0.73
CA GLY A 358 18.32 -14.76 -1.99
C GLY A 358 17.27 -13.74 -2.39
N GLU A 359 16.81 -13.79 -3.63
CA GLU A 359 15.67 -13.00 -4.07
C GLU A 359 14.40 -13.56 -3.42
N LEU A 360 13.58 -12.68 -2.84
CA LEU A 360 12.29 -13.09 -2.31
C LEU A 360 11.35 -13.47 -3.45
N VAL A 361 10.83 -14.69 -3.39
CA VAL A 361 9.88 -15.25 -4.34
C VAL A 361 8.61 -15.64 -3.60
N HIS A 362 7.44 -15.26 -4.12
CA HIS A 362 6.14 -15.54 -3.55
C HIS A 362 5.32 -16.46 -4.46
N ALA A 363 4.85 -17.56 -3.92
CA ALA A 363 4.01 -18.55 -4.58
C ALA A 363 2.65 -18.70 -3.86
N GLY A 364 1.66 -19.20 -4.58
CA GLY A 364 0.34 -19.52 -4.05
C GLY A 364 -0.80 -18.62 -4.53
N PRO A 365 -1.98 -18.69 -3.90
CA PRO A 365 -3.22 -18.09 -4.42
C PRO A 365 -3.24 -16.55 -4.39
N LEU A 366 -2.23 -15.92 -3.78
CA LEU A 366 -2.09 -14.46 -3.75
C LEU A 366 -1.32 -13.90 -4.95
N VAL A 367 -0.68 -14.76 -5.77
CA VAL A 367 -0.01 -14.33 -7.01
C VAL A 367 -1.04 -13.66 -7.92
N SER A 368 -0.79 -12.39 -8.30
CA SER A 368 -1.69 -11.61 -9.15
C SER A 368 -1.83 -12.19 -10.55
N MET A 369 -2.82 -11.70 -11.29
CA MET A 369 -3.05 -12.10 -12.68
C MET A 369 -2.06 -11.45 -13.66
N GLY A 370 -1.10 -10.65 -13.17
CA GLY A 370 -0.14 -9.91 -13.97
C GLY A 370 -0.48 -8.44 -14.12
N TYR A 371 0.08 -7.82 -15.15
CA TYR A 371 -0.10 -6.39 -15.42
C TYR A 371 -1.05 -6.19 -16.61
N TRP A 372 -1.98 -5.26 -16.46
CA TRP A 372 -2.99 -4.93 -17.46
C TRP A 372 -2.35 -4.56 -18.78
N GLU A 373 -2.67 -5.33 -19.83
CA GLU A 373 -2.17 -5.17 -21.21
C GLU A 373 -0.64 -5.03 -21.34
N LYS A 374 0.11 -5.62 -20.39
CA LYS A 374 1.59 -5.62 -20.40
C LYS A 374 2.14 -7.04 -20.22
N PRO A 375 1.96 -7.92 -21.23
CA PRO A 375 2.37 -9.34 -21.11
C PRO A 375 3.87 -9.52 -20.91
N GLU A 376 4.71 -8.64 -21.48
CA GLU A 376 6.17 -8.70 -21.32
C GLU A 376 6.60 -8.41 -19.87
N VAL A 377 6.01 -7.37 -19.25
CA VAL A 377 6.26 -7.04 -17.85
C VAL A 377 5.73 -8.16 -16.94
N THR A 378 4.59 -8.75 -17.31
CA THR A 378 4.04 -9.91 -16.58
C THR A 378 5.00 -11.08 -16.63
N ALA A 379 5.50 -11.45 -17.80
CA ALA A 379 6.42 -12.56 -18.01
C ALA A 379 7.79 -12.34 -17.31
N GLU A 380 8.19 -11.08 -17.10
CA GLU A 380 9.39 -10.76 -16.33
C GLU A 380 9.20 -11.02 -14.83
N LYS A 381 8.06 -10.60 -14.27
CA LYS A 381 7.78 -10.57 -12.82
C LYS A 381 7.03 -11.80 -12.31
N ILE A 382 6.18 -12.38 -13.16
CA ILE A 382 5.32 -13.52 -12.79
C ILE A 382 5.58 -14.66 -13.76
N ARG A 383 6.38 -15.60 -13.31
CA ARG A 383 6.85 -16.74 -14.11
C ARG A 383 7.24 -17.91 -13.21
N PRO A 384 7.35 -19.14 -13.74
CA PRO A 384 7.84 -20.29 -12.98
C PRO A 384 9.21 -20.01 -12.34
N CYS A 385 9.47 -20.68 -11.22
CA CYS A 385 10.78 -20.71 -10.54
C CYS A 385 11.36 -22.13 -10.68
N PRO A 386 12.38 -22.33 -11.51
CA PRO A 386 12.99 -23.66 -11.72
C PRO A 386 13.48 -24.31 -10.41
N GLU A 387 13.99 -23.49 -9.49
CA GLU A 387 14.50 -23.93 -8.19
C GLU A 387 13.39 -24.52 -7.30
N LEU A 388 12.14 -24.14 -7.55
CA LEU A 388 10.95 -24.60 -6.82
C LEU A 388 10.14 -25.67 -7.57
N ALA A 389 10.54 -26.08 -8.77
CA ALA A 389 9.78 -27.01 -9.61
C ALA A 389 9.44 -28.34 -8.88
N HIS A 390 10.33 -28.80 -8.01
CA HIS A 390 10.12 -30.02 -7.20
C HIS A 390 9.07 -29.86 -6.08
N LEU A 391 8.71 -28.62 -5.70
CA LEU A 391 7.72 -28.30 -4.65
C LEU A 391 6.38 -27.88 -5.22
N ILE A 392 6.37 -27.08 -6.28
CA ILE A 392 5.15 -26.42 -6.81
C ILE A 392 4.94 -26.65 -8.30
N GLY A 393 5.79 -27.46 -8.97
CA GLY A 393 5.75 -27.67 -10.43
C GLY A 393 6.04 -26.36 -11.18
N ASP A 394 5.35 -26.16 -12.32
CA ASP A 394 5.49 -24.98 -13.17
C ASP A 394 4.52 -23.84 -12.80
N ALA A 395 3.98 -23.85 -11.56
CA ALA A 395 3.12 -22.77 -11.12
C ALA A 395 3.86 -21.43 -11.15
N PRO A 396 3.23 -20.36 -11.68
CA PRO A 396 3.87 -19.05 -11.70
C PRO A 396 4.00 -18.47 -10.29
N VAL A 397 5.12 -17.81 -10.05
CA VAL A 397 5.45 -17.14 -8.79
C VAL A 397 5.78 -15.67 -9.05
N VAL A 398 5.65 -14.83 -8.05
CA VAL A 398 6.10 -13.44 -8.13
C VAL A 398 7.58 -13.37 -7.75
N TRP A 399 8.40 -12.88 -8.67
CA TRP A 399 9.79 -12.49 -8.45
C TRP A 399 9.83 -11.04 -8.00
N SER A 400 10.04 -10.84 -6.71
CA SER A 400 9.88 -9.52 -6.08
C SER A 400 10.90 -8.48 -6.55
N GLY A 401 12.11 -8.92 -6.90
CA GLY A 401 13.27 -8.05 -7.09
C GLY A 401 13.86 -7.54 -5.77
N ASP A 402 13.44 -8.11 -4.65
CA ASP A 402 13.92 -7.76 -3.31
C ASP A 402 14.88 -8.84 -2.80
N LEU A 403 16.07 -8.41 -2.40
CA LEU A 403 17.06 -9.28 -1.75
C LEU A 403 16.70 -9.40 -0.28
N VAL A 404 16.62 -10.63 0.22
CA VAL A 404 16.37 -10.92 1.63
C VAL A 404 17.45 -11.87 2.17
N ARG A 405 17.69 -11.81 3.48
CA ARG A 405 18.53 -12.75 4.21
C ARG A 405 17.65 -13.63 5.09
N VAL A 406 17.93 -14.91 5.12
CA VAL A 406 17.30 -15.90 6.02
C VAL A 406 18.10 -15.95 7.32
N ASP A 407 17.47 -15.88 8.47
CA ASP A 407 18.18 -16.08 9.75
C ASP A 407 18.10 -17.54 10.22
N GLU A 408 18.72 -17.85 11.37
CA GLU A 408 18.81 -19.20 11.92
C GLU A 408 17.44 -19.84 12.24
N ASP A 409 16.41 -19.02 12.49
CA ASP A 409 15.04 -19.48 12.74
C ASP A 409 14.17 -19.51 11.45
N GLY A 410 14.73 -19.16 10.30
CA GLY A 410 14.04 -19.07 9.03
C GLY A 410 13.21 -17.80 8.85
N ASP A 411 13.34 -16.79 9.73
CA ASP A 411 12.70 -15.50 9.54
C ASP A 411 13.51 -14.66 8.53
N LEU A 412 12.80 -13.85 7.73
CA LEU A 412 13.37 -13.09 6.63
C LEU A 412 13.71 -11.65 7.06
N TRP A 413 14.81 -11.15 6.54
CA TRP A 413 15.29 -9.79 6.74
C TRP A 413 15.47 -9.13 5.39
N PHE A 414 14.76 -8.01 5.16
CA PHE A 414 14.92 -7.22 3.96
C PHE A 414 16.32 -6.61 3.91
N VAL A 415 17.03 -6.84 2.82
CA VAL A 415 18.38 -6.29 2.59
C VAL A 415 18.29 -5.07 1.69
N SER A 416 17.77 -5.22 0.47
CA SER A 416 17.61 -4.11 -0.49
C SER A 416 16.76 -4.51 -1.69
N ARG A 417 16.46 -3.51 -2.53
CA ARG A 417 16.06 -3.76 -3.91
C ARG A 417 17.27 -4.22 -4.72
N MET A 418 17.11 -5.25 -5.54
CA MET A 418 18.21 -5.77 -6.36
C MET A 418 18.67 -4.78 -7.45
N ASP A 419 17.76 -3.93 -7.93
CA ASP A 419 18.00 -2.88 -8.92
C ASP A 419 18.56 -1.58 -8.33
N GLU A 420 18.50 -1.39 -7.00
CA GLU A 420 19.00 -0.20 -6.30
C GLU A 420 20.38 -0.39 -5.64
N MET A 421 20.97 -1.57 -5.71
CA MET A 421 22.27 -1.85 -5.09
C MET A 421 23.38 -0.93 -5.61
N ILE A 422 24.07 -0.26 -4.71
CA ILE A 422 25.22 0.60 -5.02
C ILE A 422 26.47 -0.27 -5.23
N LYS A 423 27.14 -0.08 -6.35
CA LYS A 423 28.37 -0.82 -6.70
C LYS A 423 29.59 0.11 -6.54
N THR A 424 30.18 0.12 -5.35
CA THR A 424 31.29 1.01 -4.99
C THR A 424 32.53 0.22 -4.58
N LEU A 425 33.70 0.56 -5.11
CA LEU A 425 35.00 -0.10 -4.79
C LEU A 425 34.97 -1.64 -4.89
N GLY A 426 34.16 -2.19 -5.81
CA GLY A 426 33.98 -3.64 -5.96
C GLY A 426 32.99 -4.26 -4.97
N PHE A 427 32.49 -3.49 -4.00
CA PHE A 427 31.46 -3.95 -3.06
C PHE A 427 30.06 -3.69 -3.62
N ARG A 428 29.11 -4.55 -3.24
CA ARG A 428 27.66 -4.32 -3.42
C ARG A 428 27.09 -3.88 -2.09
N LEU A 429 26.56 -2.67 -2.06
CA LEU A 429 26.10 -1.99 -0.87
C LEU A 429 24.61 -1.71 -0.98
N SER A 430 23.86 -2.03 0.06
CA SER A 430 22.44 -1.68 0.13
C SER A 430 22.27 -0.18 0.45
N PRO A 431 21.50 0.58 -0.32
CA PRO A 431 21.10 1.93 0.08
C PRO A 431 20.47 1.96 1.47
N THR A 432 19.67 0.93 1.81
CA THR A 432 19.01 0.80 3.11
C THR A 432 20.00 0.70 4.27
N GLU A 433 21.12 -0.01 4.09
CA GLU A 433 22.17 -0.09 5.13
C GLU A 433 22.79 1.29 5.42
N VAL A 434 22.99 2.10 4.38
CA VAL A 434 23.47 3.48 4.52
C VAL A 434 22.43 4.32 5.24
N GLU A 435 21.17 4.24 4.82
CA GLU A 435 20.04 4.98 5.40
C GLU A 435 19.83 4.65 6.88
N ASP A 436 19.91 3.37 7.23
CA ASP A 436 19.80 2.90 8.62
C ASP A 436 20.92 3.48 9.49
N ALA A 437 22.16 3.40 9.03
CA ALA A 437 23.30 3.92 9.78
C ALA A 437 23.23 5.43 9.98
N LEU A 438 22.73 6.18 8.97
CA LEU A 438 22.51 7.62 9.07
C LEU A 438 21.35 7.95 10.00
N SER A 439 20.26 7.19 9.96
CA SER A 439 19.10 7.37 10.83
C SER A 439 19.43 7.13 12.30
N GLN A 440 20.31 6.16 12.61
CA GLN A 440 20.80 5.87 13.95
C GLN A 440 21.61 7.02 14.57
N SER A 441 22.14 7.94 13.76
CA SER A 441 22.85 9.10 14.26
C SER A 441 21.97 10.03 15.14
N GLY A 442 20.65 10.00 14.96
CA GLY A 442 19.73 10.96 15.56
C GLY A 442 19.86 12.38 15.02
N LEU A 443 20.56 12.59 13.90
CA LEU A 443 20.82 13.91 13.30
C LEU A 443 19.91 14.23 12.10
N VAL A 444 19.16 13.24 11.61
CA VAL A 444 18.32 13.36 10.40
C VAL A 444 16.89 12.90 10.65
N THR A 445 15.94 13.46 9.89
CA THR A 445 14.53 13.03 9.90
C THR A 445 14.20 12.12 8.74
N ASP A 446 14.66 12.47 7.54
CA ASP A 446 14.49 11.69 6.32
C ASP A 446 15.85 11.54 5.65
N VAL A 447 16.11 10.37 5.06
CA VAL A 447 17.33 10.08 4.31
C VAL A 447 17.02 9.16 3.13
N VAL A 448 17.66 9.45 2.00
CA VAL A 448 17.62 8.63 0.78
C VAL A 448 19.05 8.47 0.28
N ALA A 449 19.53 7.23 0.16
CA ALA A 449 20.86 6.90 -0.35
C ALA A 449 20.76 6.31 -1.77
N TRP A 450 21.75 6.58 -2.63
CA TRP A 450 21.87 5.98 -3.97
C TRP A 450 23.32 6.00 -4.46
N GLY A 451 23.59 5.20 -5.50
CA GLY A 451 24.85 5.25 -6.23
C GLY A 451 24.85 6.33 -7.32
N GLY A 452 25.82 7.21 -7.30
CA GLY A 452 26.12 8.12 -8.41
C GLY A 452 27.34 7.63 -9.19
N GLU A 453 27.41 7.81 -10.50
CA GLU A 453 28.59 7.44 -11.30
C GLU A 453 29.84 8.15 -10.80
N ASP A 454 30.91 7.42 -10.64
CA ASP A 454 32.21 7.92 -10.20
C ASP A 454 33.32 7.13 -10.91
N PRO A 455 34.26 7.83 -11.60
CA PRO A 455 35.28 7.18 -12.43
C PRO A 455 36.27 6.31 -11.65
N ASP A 456 36.51 6.64 -10.37
CA ASP A 456 37.48 5.93 -9.53
C ASP A 456 36.84 4.84 -8.67
N LEU A 457 35.60 5.06 -8.24
CA LEU A 457 34.89 4.17 -7.31
C LEU A 457 33.92 3.20 -8.02
N GLY A 458 33.64 3.43 -9.32
CA GLY A 458 32.52 2.87 -10.06
C GLY A 458 31.22 3.62 -9.72
N GLN A 459 30.82 3.62 -8.46
CA GLN A 459 29.76 4.48 -7.95
C GLN A 459 30.20 5.12 -6.62
N ALA A 460 29.96 6.41 -6.47
CA ALA A 460 30.03 7.12 -5.20
C ALA A 460 28.70 6.96 -4.43
N VAL A 461 28.75 6.84 -3.12
CA VAL A 461 27.55 6.85 -2.27
C VAL A 461 27.08 8.30 -2.09
N HIS A 462 25.89 8.59 -2.60
CA HIS A 462 25.20 9.87 -2.42
C HIS A 462 24.09 9.72 -1.38
N VAL A 463 23.83 10.78 -0.61
CA VAL A 463 22.68 10.82 0.31
C VAL A 463 21.98 12.17 0.24
N ALA A 464 20.65 12.15 0.10
CA ALA A 464 19.81 13.31 0.37
C ALA A 464 19.32 13.21 1.82
N VAL A 465 19.43 14.30 2.59
CA VAL A 465 19.12 14.31 4.02
C VAL A 465 18.34 15.55 4.42
N THR A 466 17.30 15.36 5.26
CA THR A 466 16.67 16.44 6.01
C THR A 466 17.23 16.41 7.44
N TYR A 467 17.96 17.46 7.81
CA TYR A 467 18.58 17.56 9.12
C TYR A 467 17.56 17.88 10.21
N LEU A 468 17.80 17.37 11.42
CA LEU A 468 17.13 17.86 12.61
C LEU A 468 17.63 19.26 12.99
N PRO A 469 16.84 20.07 13.72
CA PRO A 469 17.30 21.35 14.25
C PRO A 469 18.65 21.20 14.97
N GLN A 470 19.62 22.08 14.69
CA GLN A 470 20.98 22.07 15.25
C GLN A 470 21.92 20.94 14.73
N ALA A 471 21.47 20.10 13.79
CA ALA A 471 22.32 19.12 13.11
C ALA A 471 22.80 19.68 11.76
N ASP A 472 24.03 19.33 11.37
CA ASP A 472 24.63 19.73 10.11
C ASP A 472 25.38 18.58 9.42
N GLN A 473 25.89 18.86 8.23
CA GLN A 473 26.65 17.91 7.44
C GLN A 473 27.93 17.47 8.15
N ALA A 474 28.60 18.37 8.88
CA ALA A 474 29.86 18.05 9.55
C ALA A 474 29.66 17.04 10.68
N ALA A 475 28.62 17.24 11.49
CA ALA A 475 28.24 16.31 12.56
C ALA A 475 27.85 14.92 11.99
N LEU A 476 27.09 14.91 10.88
CA LEU A 476 26.68 13.66 10.23
C LEU A 476 27.88 12.93 9.59
N ALA A 477 28.77 13.64 8.93
CA ALA A 477 30.01 13.08 8.37
C ALA A 477 30.94 12.49 9.44
N ALA A 478 31.04 13.19 10.59
CA ALA A 478 31.79 12.68 11.75
C ALA A 478 31.16 11.40 12.32
N HIS A 479 29.82 11.31 12.37
CA HIS A 479 29.13 10.07 12.71
C HIS A 479 29.47 8.94 11.72
N CYS A 480 29.37 9.19 10.43
CA CYS A 480 29.70 8.21 9.39
C CYS A 480 31.16 7.70 9.53
N ALA A 481 32.09 8.61 9.83
CA ALA A 481 33.49 8.22 10.00
C ALA A 481 33.73 7.24 11.16
N ARG A 482 32.91 7.32 12.21
CA ARG A 482 33.00 6.42 13.39
C ARG A 482 32.18 5.13 13.22
N ALA A 483 31.00 5.24 12.63
CA ALA A 483 30.00 4.17 12.64
C ALA A 483 29.99 3.31 11.37
N MET A 484 30.62 3.78 10.25
CA MET A 484 30.53 3.12 8.96
C MET A 484 31.89 2.72 8.40
N PRO A 485 32.01 1.51 7.77
CA PRO A 485 33.17 1.14 6.98
C PRO A 485 33.46 2.18 5.88
N HIS A 486 34.72 2.34 5.51
CA HIS A 486 35.13 3.38 4.55
C HIS A 486 34.36 3.34 3.22
N TYR A 487 34.15 2.14 2.67
CA TYR A 487 33.44 1.95 1.38
C TYR A 487 31.95 2.29 1.44
N MET A 488 31.37 2.35 2.63
CA MET A 488 29.93 2.63 2.86
C MET A 488 29.66 4.10 3.15
N ARG A 489 30.71 4.89 3.45
CA ARG A 489 30.55 6.29 3.83
C ARG A 489 30.08 7.13 2.65
N PRO A 490 29.06 8.01 2.84
CA PRO A 490 28.65 8.93 1.79
C PRO A 490 29.80 9.85 1.35
N GLN A 491 30.01 9.95 0.05
CA GLN A 491 30.95 10.90 -0.57
C GLN A 491 30.26 12.21 -0.92
N ARG A 492 28.94 12.20 -1.11
CA ARG A 492 28.13 13.37 -1.45
C ARG A 492 26.91 13.48 -0.54
N PHE A 493 26.77 14.63 0.08
CA PHE A 493 25.61 14.99 0.92
C PHE A 493 24.80 16.07 0.21
N HIS A 494 23.52 15.85 0.04
CA HIS A 494 22.55 16.77 -0.52
C HIS A 494 21.58 17.18 0.58
N ALA A 495 21.79 18.36 1.17
CA ALA A 495 20.87 18.91 2.14
C ALA A 495 19.50 19.17 1.50
N TRP A 496 18.44 18.76 2.16
CA TRP A 496 17.08 18.96 1.70
C TRP A 496 16.34 19.93 2.61
N ASP A 497 15.89 21.02 2.03
CA ASP A 497 15.13 22.05 2.75
C ASP A 497 13.64 21.66 2.79
N GLY A 498 13.07 21.61 3.98
CA GLY A 498 11.66 21.25 4.19
C GLY A 498 11.38 19.74 4.06
N ALA A 499 10.15 19.39 3.75
CA ALA A 499 9.71 17.99 3.65
C ALA A 499 10.12 17.38 2.31
N MET A 500 10.72 16.18 2.35
CA MET A 500 11.03 15.43 1.13
C MET A 500 9.75 14.99 0.41
N PRO A 501 9.76 14.93 -0.95
CA PRO A 501 8.65 14.41 -1.75
C PRO A 501 8.24 13.01 -1.31
N ARG A 502 6.92 12.78 -1.31
CA ARG A 502 6.35 11.47 -0.96
C ARG A 502 5.40 11.00 -2.03
N THR A 503 5.38 9.70 -2.23
CA THR A 503 4.41 9.03 -3.09
C THR A 503 3.00 9.18 -2.51
N ALA A 504 1.99 8.87 -3.31
CA ALA A 504 0.60 8.87 -2.85
C ALA A 504 0.33 7.89 -1.69
N SER A 505 1.18 6.86 -1.52
CA SER A 505 1.15 5.93 -0.36
C SER A 505 1.84 6.47 0.89
N GLY A 506 2.44 7.67 0.81
CA GLY A 506 3.16 8.30 1.93
C GLY A 506 4.63 7.91 2.06
N LYS A 507 5.16 7.02 1.22
CA LYS A 507 6.59 6.66 1.17
C LYS A 507 7.41 7.80 0.58
N LEU A 508 8.71 7.87 0.90
CA LEU A 508 9.63 8.78 0.20
C LEU A 508 9.63 8.48 -1.30
N ASP A 509 9.45 9.51 -2.12
CA ASP A 509 9.53 9.39 -3.58
C ASP A 509 10.99 9.43 -4.00
N ARG A 510 11.68 8.27 -3.88
CA ARG A 510 13.10 8.14 -4.17
C ARG A 510 13.48 8.65 -5.57
N PRO A 511 12.76 8.29 -6.66
CA PRO A 511 13.07 8.82 -7.99
C PRO A 511 13.01 10.34 -8.06
N ALA A 512 11.98 10.97 -7.51
CA ALA A 512 11.83 12.42 -7.48
C ALA A 512 12.95 13.10 -6.67
N ILE A 513 13.29 12.54 -5.50
CA ILE A 513 14.34 13.05 -4.61
C ILE A 513 15.71 12.95 -5.32
N ILE A 514 16.05 11.80 -5.89
CA ILE A 514 17.30 11.56 -6.59
C ILE A 514 17.43 12.48 -7.81
N SER A 515 16.36 12.62 -8.59
CA SER A 515 16.34 13.51 -9.76
C SER A 515 16.59 14.97 -9.38
N ALA A 516 15.91 15.46 -8.34
CA ALA A 516 16.08 16.82 -7.85
C ALA A 516 17.50 17.07 -7.30
N ALA A 517 18.06 16.11 -6.54
CA ALA A 517 19.42 16.20 -6.02
C ALA A 517 20.47 16.22 -7.14
N LYS A 518 20.30 15.39 -8.19
CA LYS A 518 21.17 15.40 -9.38
C LYS A 518 21.09 16.72 -10.13
N ALA A 519 19.89 17.27 -10.31
CA ALA A 519 19.70 18.56 -10.98
C ALA A 519 20.33 19.74 -10.20
N ALA A 520 20.25 19.72 -8.87
CA ALA A 520 20.91 20.71 -8.02
C ALA A 520 22.43 20.66 -8.15
N THR A 521 23.02 19.46 -8.21
CA THR A 521 24.47 19.27 -8.38
C THR A 521 24.94 19.75 -9.75
N ALA A 522 24.20 19.47 -10.83
CA ALA A 522 24.56 19.91 -12.19
C ALA A 522 24.65 21.45 -12.29
N ARG A 523 23.69 22.14 -11.67
CA ARG A 523 23.70 23.65 -11.64
C ARG A 523 24.90 24.24 -10.88
N LEU A 524 25.42 23.54 -9.87
CA LEU A 524 26.59 23.97 -9.10
C LEU A 524 27.92 23.74 -9.86
N THR A 525 27.92 22.84 -10.85
CA THR A 525 29.10 22.57 -11.69
C THR A 525 29.15 23.45 -12.93
N GLU A 526 28.04 24.08 -13.33
CA GLU A 526 27.95 25.00 -14.48
C GLU A 526 28.11 26.49 -14.08
N ALA A 527 28.07 26.79 -12.76
CA ALA A 527 28.28 28.13 -12.19
C ALA A 527 29.72 28.28 -11.67
#